data_032e8c2f28f3a9521dfdd044906da2c1
#
_entry.id   032e8c2f28f3a9521dfdd044906da2c1
#
_cell.length_a   1.000
_cell.length_b   1.000
_cell.length_c   1.000
_cell.angle_alpha   90.00
_cell.angle_beta   90.00
_cell.angle_gamma   90.00
#
_symmetry.space_group_name_H-M   'P 1'
#
loop_
_entity.id
_entity.type
_entity.pdbx_description
1 polymer ?
#
loop_
_entity_poly.entity_id
_entity_poly.type
_entity_poly.pdbx_seq_one_letter_code
_entity_poly.pdbx_strand_id
1 'polypeptide(L)'
;LRAVYGLPLDADDLEMFKRHTGRTMYDPPLGGFPEVCCIVGRQSGKTRVAATIAAYEAVLAEQEPDRTELYAVLVAQDHRAALRTLFGYARAPFENVPVLQRSVAEMKADALRLRSGVTLAAYPCRPAAVRGLRAKVAVVDELAFFTATDGRPQDVEMLRALRPALATTGGKLVVLSSPYAQTGALWELSRRHHGRDDSAVLVWQASAPDMNPTLPADYLERMREDDPEAYRSEVLGEFRAGVSTFFDA
;
A
#
# COMPACT_ATOMS: atom_id res chain seq x y z
N LEU A 1 4.90 -9.93 -5.22
CA LEU A 1 4.39 -10.58 -4.00
C LEU A 1 5.42 -11.49 -3.33
N ARG A 2 6.12 -12.39 -4.07
CA ARG A 2 7.14 -13.27 -3.49
C ARG A 2 8.13 -12.52 -2.62
N ALA A 3 8.68 -11.39 -3.12
CA ALA A 3 9.63 -10.58 -2.37
C ALA A 3 9.06 -10.03 -1.06
N VAL A 4 7.79 -9.60 -1.03
CA VAL A 4 7.12 -9.09 0.18
C VAL A 4 7.13 -10.11 1.31
N TYR A 5 6.97 -11.41 0.96
CA TYR A 5 6.88 -12.51 1.91
C TYR A 5 8.20 -13.27 2.12
N GLY A 6 9.30 -12.77 1.58
CA GLY A 6 10.60 -13.43 1.71
C GLY A 6 10.68 -14.80 1.00
N LEU A 7 9.83 -15.03 0.01
CA LEU A 7 9.83 -16.29 -0.74
C LEU A 7 10.97 -16.31 -1.79
N PRO A 8 11.48 -17.49 -2.15
CA PRO A 8 12.53 -17.61 -3.17
C PRO A 8 12.13 -16.94 -4.49
N LEU A 9 13.06 -16.20 -5.07
CA LEU A 9 12.95 -15.58 -6.38
C LEU A 9 13.73 -16.39 -7.41
N ASP A 10 13.16 -16.56 -8.60
CA ASP A 10 13.92 -17.06 -9.75
C ASP A 10 14.81 -15.93 -10.35
N ALA A 11 15.54 -16.23 -11.42
CA ALA A 11 16.50 -15.29 -11.99
C ALA A 11 15.82 -14.00 -12.51
N ASP A 12 14.67 -14.14 -13.17
CA ASP A 12 13.92 -13.01 -13.73
C ASP A 12 13.28 -12.16 -12.63
N ASP A 13 12.68 -12.82 -11.63
CA ASP A 13 12.14 -12.16 -10.44
C ASP A 13 13.23 -11.40 -9.68
N LEU A 14 14.45 -11.96 -9.58
CA LEU A 14 15.58 -11.33 -8.90
C LEU A 14 16.09 -10.10 -9.67
N GLU A 15 16.18 -10.17 -10.99
CA GLU A 15 16.55 -9.02 -11.82
C GLU A 15 15.53 -7.90 -11.67
N MET A 16 14.24 -8.24 -11.79
CA MET A 16 13.13 -7.30 -11.57
C MET A 16 13.17 -6.68 -10.18
N PHE A 17 13.42 -7.49 -9.14
CA PHE A 17 13.57 -7.02 -7.76
C PHE A 17 14.69 -5.99 -7.65
N LYS A 18 15.88 -6.29 -8.14
CA LYS A 18 17.03 -5.36 -8.10
C LYS A 18 16.75 -4.07 -8.85
N ARG A 19 16.16 -4.16 -10.04
CA ARG A 19 15.82 -3.00 -10.88
C ARG A 19 14.89 -2.03 -10.15
N HIS A 20 13.83 -2.53 -9.51
CA HIS A 20 12.79 -1.68 -8.94
C HIS A 20 13.01 -1.31 -7.46
N THR A 21 13.88 -2.02 -6.76
CA THR A 21 14.21 -1.70 -5.36
C THR A 21 15.53 -0.96 -5.22
N GLY A 22 16.39 -0.95 -6.25
CA GLY A 22 17.75 -0.42 -6.21
C GLY A 22 18.69 -1.23 -5.31
N ARG A 23 18.26 -2.37 -4.78
CA ARG A 23 19.06 -3.26 -3.93
C ARG A 23 20.04 -4.08 -4.76
N THR A 24 21.17 -4.43 -4.17
CA THR A 24 22.17 -5.28 -4.80
C THR A 24 21.95 -6.76 -4.52
N MET A 25 21.32 -7.09 -3.39
CA MET A 25 21.02 -8.45 -2.99
C MET A 25 19.56 -8.61 -2.52
N TYR A 26 19.08 -9.84 -2.53
CA TYR A 26 17.81 -10.23 -1.96
C TYR A 26 18.06 -10.99 -0.66
N ASP A 27 17.96 -10.28 0.45
CA ASP A 27 18.10 -10.82 1.80
C ASP A 27 16.91 -10.31 2.67
N PRO A 28 15.73 -10.93 2.52
CA PRO A 28 14.55 -10.52 3.24
C PRO A 28 14.62 -10.91 4.72
N PRO A 29 14.04 -10.11 5.64
CA PRO A 29 13.83 -10.52 7.01
C PRO A 29 13.04 -11.82 7.13
N LEU A 30 13.18 -12.54 8.23
CA LEU A 30 12.37 -13.72 8.51
C LEU A 30 10.87 -13.34 8.49
N GLY A 31 10.08 -14.06 7.69
CA GLY A 31 8.66 -13.75 7.45
C GLY A 31 8.40 -12.64 6.42
N GLY A 32 9.46 -12.17 5.73
CA GLY A 32 9.39 -11.13 4.72
C GLY A 32 9.45 -9.71 5.28
N PHE A 33 9.21 -8.72 4.45
CA PHE A 33 9.31 -7.32 4.84
C PHE A 33 8.09 -6.87 5.65
N PRO A 34 8.28 -6.35 6.88
CA PRO A 34 7.18 -5.85 7.72
C PRO A 34 6.57 -4.55 7.18
N GLU A 35 7.33 -3.75 6.45
CA GLU A 35 6.85 -2.52 5.82
C GLU A 35 7.22 -2.52 4.33
N VAL A 36 6.23 -2.26 3.47
CA VAL A 36 6.37 -2.24 2.01
C VAL A 36 5.84 -0.92 1.48
N CYS A 37 6.64 -0.23 0.67
CA CYS A 37 6.29 1.04 0.05
C CYS A 37 6.36 0.90 -1.48
N CYS A 38 5.22 0.97 -2.15
CA CYS A 38 5.14 0.91 -3.61
C CYS A 38 4.94 2.31 -4.19
N ILE A 39 5.97 2.84 -4.84
CA ILE A 39 5.99 4.13 -5.52
C ILE A 39 5.86 3.87 -7.02
N VAL A 40 4.65 3.91 -7.53
CA VAL A 40 4.37 3.46 -8.90
C VAL A 40 3.37 4.37 -9.59
N GLY A 41 3.51 4.49 -10.90
CA GLY A 41 2.61 5.30 -11.71
C GLY A 41 1.15 4.88 -11.60
N ARG A 42 0.24 5.72 -12.11
CA ARG A 42 -1.20 5.41 -12.18
C ARG A 42 -1.48 4.25 -13.14
N GLN A 43 -2.60 3.56 -12.96
CA GLN A 43 -3.02 2.40 -13.77
C GLN A 43 -2.06 1.19 -13.72
N SER A 44 -1.13 1.17 -12.77
CA SER A 44 -0.14 0.10 -12.56
C SER A 44 -0.70 -1.16 -11.88
N GLY A 45 -1.95 -1.15 -11.42
CA GLY A 45 -2.54 -2.26 -10.66
C GLY A 45 -2.17 -2.29 -9.16
N LYS A 46 -1.46 -1.27 -8.66
CA LYS A 46 -0.97 -1.19 -7.26
C LYS A 46 -2.04 -1.48 -6.21
N THR A 47 -3.20 -0.83 -6.32
CA THR A 47 -4.31 -0.99 -5.37
C THR A 47 -4.82 -2.43 -5.32
N ARG A 48 -4.89 -3.13 -6.48
CA ARG A 48 -5.31 -4.53 -6.55
C ARG A 48 -4.32 -5.46 -5.86
N VAL A 49 -3.02 -5.25 -6.08
CA VAL A 49 -1.96 -6.02 -5.40
C VAL A 49 -2.03 -5.84 -3.89
N ALA A 50 -2.15 -4.61 -3.41
CA ALA A 50 -2.24 -4.32 -1.99
C ALA A 50 -3.52 -4.87 -1.34
N ALA A 51 -4.65 -4.79 -2.04
CA ALA A 51 -5.90 -5.41 -1.60
C ALA A 51 -5.79 -6.94 -1.49
N THR A 52 -5.04 -7.58 -2.41
CA THR A 52 -4.75 -9.01 -2.33
C THR A 52 -3.90 -9.34 -1.11
N ILE A 53 -2.89 -8.52 -0.78
CA ILE A 53 -2.09 -8.68 0.45
C ILE A 53 -3.01 -8.55 1.67
N ALA A 54 -3.90 -7.56 1.72
CA ALA A 54 -4.82 -7.38 2.83
C ALA A 54 -5.75 -8.58 3.03
N ALA A 55 -6.32 -9.11 1.96
CA ALA A 55 -7.17 -10.30 2.01
C ALA A 55 -6.40 -11.54 2.47
N TYR A 56 -5.18 -11.72 1.96
CA TYR A 56 -4.30 -12.83 2.33
C TYR A 56 -3.93 -12.78 3.82
N GLU A 57 -3.46 -11.65 4.32
CA GLU A 57 -3.12 -11.47 5.74
C GLU A 57 -4.34 -11.66 6.65
N ALA A 58 -5.52 -11.19 6.21
CA ALA A 58 -6.76 -11.39 6.97
C ALA A 58 -7.17 -12.87 7.08
N VAL A 59 -6.97 -13.65 6.01
CA VAL A 59 -7.29 -15.10 5.99
C VAL A 59 -6.31 -15.90 6.84
N LEU A 60 -5.01 -15.56 6.79
CA LEU A 60 -3.96 -16.29 7.52
C LEU A 60 -3.85 -15.87 8.99
N ALA A 61 -4.44 -14.75 9.37
CA ALA A 61 -4.40 -14.31 10.76
C ALA A 61 -5.14 -15.29 11.66
N GLU A 62 -4.44 -15.82 12.64
CA GLU A 62 -5.01 -16.65 13.70
C GLU A 62 -5.68 -15.75 14.73
N GLN A 63 -6.79 -16.22 15.26
CA GLN A 63 -7.45 -15.54 16.38
C GLN A 63 -6.59 -15.62 17.61
N GLU A 64 -6.33 -14.49 18.23
CA GLU A 64 -5.63 -14.43 19.52
C GLU A 64 -6.43 -15.15 20.62
N PRO A 65 -5.77 -15.81 21.60
CA PRO A 65 -6.45 -16.55 22.66
C PRO A 65 -7.43 -15.72 23.49
N ASP A 66 -7.16 -14.43 23.63
CA ASP A 66 -7.98 -13.47 24.38
C ASP A 66 -9.21 -12.97 23.62
N ARG A 67 -9.40 -13.45 22.38
CA ARG A 67 -10.47 -13.02 21.46
C ARG A 67 -10.50 -11.50 21.19
N THR A 68 -9.41 -10.80 21.41
CA THR A 68 -9.32 -9.38 21.04
C THR A 68 -9.51 -9.21 19.54
N GLU A 69 -10.32 -8.23 19.16
CA GLU A 69 -10.64 -7.98 17.76
C GLU A 69 -9.36 -7.58 16.99
N LEU A 70 -9.16 -8.23 15.85
CA LEU A 70 -8.00 -8.04 15.00
C LEU A 70 -8.43 -7.48 13.65
N TYR A 71 -7.71 -6.50 13.13
CA TYR A 71 -8.10 -5.79 11.93
C TYR A 71 -7.15 -5.98 10.75
N ALA A 72 -7.72 -6.03 9.55
CA ALA A 72 -7.07 -5.67 8.29
C ALA A 72 -7.58 -4.27 7.91
N VAL A 73 -6.73 -3.27 8.13
CA VAL A 73 -7.09 -1.85 8.02
C VAL A 73 -6.82 -1.36 6.61
N LEU A 74 -7.83 -0.80 5.95
CA LEU A 74 -7.72 -0.25 4.60
C LEU A 74 -7.97 1.26 4.65
N VAL A 75 -6.96 2.06 4.29
CA VAL A 75 -7.03 3.53 4.33
C VAL A 75 -6.81 4.10 2.95
N ALA A 76 -7.67 5.04 2.54
CA ALA A 76 -7.47 5.87 1.37
C ALA A 76 -7.77 7.33 1.70
N GLN A 77 -7.51 8.24 0.76
CA GLN A 77 -7.69 9.68 0.95
C GLN A 77 -9.08 10.04 1.50
N ASP A 78 -10.13 9.45 0.93
CA ASP A 78 -11.49 9.57 1.44
C ASP A 78 -12.16 8.20 1.60
N HIS A 79 -13.24 8.14 2.40
CA HIS A 79 -13.94 6.91 2.71
C HIS A 79 -14.61 6.29 1.47
N ARG A 80 -15.10 7.09 0.53
CA ARG A 80 -15.74 6.57 -0.69
C ARG A 80 -14.71 5.93 -1.62
N ALA A 81 -13.51 6.51 -1.74
CA ALA A 81 -12.42 5.91 -2.48
C ALA A 81 -11.97 4.59 -1.84
N ALA A 82 -11.80 4.58 -0.50
CA ALA A 82 -11.49 3.36 0.24
C ALA A 82 -12.50 2.24 -0.03
N LEU A 83 -13.79 2.54 -0.01
CA LEU A 83 -14.84 1.56 -0.24
C LEU A 83 -14.90 1.05 -1.69
N ARG A 84 -14.87 1.96 -2.67
CA ARG A 84 -15.08 1.59 -4.07
C ARG A 84 -13.93 0.80 -4.66
N THR A 85 -12.69 1.17 -4.31
CA THR A 85 -11.50 0.60 -4.92
C THR A 85 -10.83 -0.41 -4.00
N LEU A 86 -10.22 0.05 -2.93
CA LEU A 86 -9.38 -0.79 -2.08
C LEU A 86 -10.19 -1.90 -1.38
N PHE A 87 -11.28 -1.55 -0.69
CA PHE A 87 -12.14 -2.53 -0.03
C PHE A 87 -12.87 -3.41 -1.05
N GLY A 88 -13.34 -2.84 -2.18
CA GLY A 88 -13.97 -3.60 -3.24
C GLY A 88 -13.06 -4.71 -3.79
N TYR A 89 -11.79 -4.41 -4.05
CA TYR A 89 -10.83 -5.42 -4.48
C TYR A 89 -10.49 -6.43 -3.38
N ALA A 90 -10.40 -5.99 -2.12
CA ALA A 90 -10.04 -6.88 -1.01
C ALA A 90 -11.17 -7.86 -0.65
N ARG A 91 -12.45 -7.46 -0.77
CA ARG A 91 -13.60 -8.33 -0.51
C ARG A 91 -13.95 -9.26 -1.66
N ALA A 92 -13.61 -8.91 -2.91
CA ALA A 92 -13.97 -9.67 -4.11
C ALA A 92 -13.58 -11.17 -4.03
N PRO A 93 -12.43 -11.60 -3.51
CA PRO A 93 -12.13 -13.01 -3.31
C PRO A 93 -13.12 -13.73 -2.39
N PHE A 94 -13.61 -13.05 -1.35
CA PHE A 94 -14.58 -13.61 -0.41
C PHE A 94 -16.00 -13.69 -0.99
N GLU A 95 -16.30 -12.94 -2.02
CA GLU A 95 -17.56 -13.02 -2.76
C GLU A 95 -17.55 -14.09 -3.86
N ASN A 96 -16.39 -14.36 -4.46
CA ASN A 96 -16.29 -15.15 -5.69
C ASN A 96 -15.58 -16.51 -5.52
N VAL A 97 -14.84 -16.73 -4.43
CA VAL A 97 -14.13 -17.99 -4.21
C VAL A 97 -14.81 -18.81 -3.12
N PRO A 98 -15.40 -19.99 -3.42
CA PRO A 98 -16.25 -20.76 -2.51
C PRO A 98 -15.60 -21.11 -1.16
N VAL A 99 -14.29 -21.40 -1.14
CA VAL A 99 -13.57 -21.70 0.09
C VAL A 99 -13.46 -20.46 1.00
N LEU A 100 -13.27 -19.27 0.42
CA LEU A 100 -13.19 -18.01 1.15
C LEU A 100 -14.56 -17.51 1.59
N GLN A 101 -15.62 -17.74 0.81
CA GLN A 101 -16.99 -17.43 1.23
C GLN A 101 -17.36 -18.12 2.56
N ARG A 102 -16.91 -19.35 2.76
CA ARG A 102 -17.15 -20.10 4.00
C ARG A 102 -16.46 -19.48 5.23
N SER A 103 -15.39 -18.72 5.04
CA SER A 103 -14.69 -18.01 6.12
C SER A 103 -15.39 -16.73 6.57
N VAL A 104 -16.38 -16.24 5.81
CA VAL A 104 -17.12 -15.02 6.14
C VAL A 104 -18.17 -15.30 7.21
N ALA A 105 -18.13 -14.49 8.28
CA ALA A 105 -19.15 -14.47 9.31
C ALA A 105 -20.19 -13.39 9.07
N GLU A 106 -19.77 -12.20 8.64
CA GLU A 106 -20.64 -11.06 8.36
C GLU A 106 -20.03 -10.18 7.24
N MET A 107 -20.86 -9.65 6.37
CA MET A 107 -20.45 -8.71 5.32
C MET A 107 -21.33 -7.46 5.37
N LYS A 108 -20.69 -6.30 5.54
CA LYS A 108 -21.31 -4.96 5.54
C LYS A 108 -20.82 -4.15 4.33
N ALA A 109 -21.34 -2.96 4.19
CA ALA A 109 -20.95 -2.06 3.09
C ALA A 109 -19.47 -1.61 3.19
N ASP A 110 -18.93 -1.49 4.39
CA ASP A 110 -17.62 -0.94 4.72
C ASP A 110 -16.72 -1.89 5.52
N ALA A 111 -17.23 -3.07 5.88
CA ALA A 111 -16.49 -4.06 6.66
C ALA A 111 -16.89 -5.49 6.30
N LEU A 112 -15.94 -6.40 6.39
CA LEU A 112 -16.12 -7.84 6.25
C LEU A 112 -15.48 -8.51 7.47
N ARG A 113 -16.29 -9.24 8.27
CA ARG A 113 -15.84 -9.99 9.42
C ARG A 113 -15.67 -11.47 9.07
N LEU A 114 -14.51 -12.00 9.36
CA LEU A 114 -14.20 -13.42 9.18
C LEU A 114 -14.58 -14.22 10.44
N ARG A 115 -14.82 -15.52 10.28
CA ARG A 115 -15.06 -16.45 11.39
C ARG A 115 -13.86 -16.61 12.32
N SER A 116 -12.66 -16.30 11.81
CA SER A 116 -11.43 -16.21 12.62
C SER A 116 -11.42 -15.02 13.59
N GLY A 117 -12.42 -14.12 13.56
CA GLY A 117 -12.46 -12.92 14.37
C GLY A 117 -11.75 -11.70 13.76
N VAL A 118 -11.14 -11.84 12.58
CA VAL A 118 -10.52 -10.72 11.87
C VAL A 118 -11.56 -9.91 11.13
N THR A 119 -11.48 -8.58 11.26
CA THR A 119 -12.35 -7.64 10.54
C THR A 119 -11.53 -6.86 9.51
N LEU A 120 -11.85 -7.06 8.23
CA LEU A 120 -11.33 -6.26 7.13
C LEU A 120 -12.23 -5.05 6.96
N ALA A 121 -11.72 -3.83 7.15
CA ALA A 121 -12.53 -2.63 7.16
C ALA A 121 -11.85 -1.42 6.50
N ALA A 122 -12.67 -0.58 5.86
CA ALA A 122 -12.24 0.66 5.21
C ALA A 122 -12.35 1.85 6.17
N TYR A 123 -11.29 2.66 6.20
CA TYR A 123 -11.18 3.85 7.04
C TYR A 123 -10.84 5.08 6.19
N PRO A 124 -11.37 6.26 6.56
CA PRO A 124 -10.92 7.52 5.96
C PRO A 124 -9.52 7.88 6.44
N CYS A 125 -8.85 8.80 5.73
CA CYS A 125 -7.59 9.41 6.16
C CYS A 125 -7.79 10.27 7.41
N ARG A 126 -7.98 9.62 8.55
CA ARG A 126 -8.12 10.23 9.86
C ARG A 126 -7.33 9.44 10.89
N PRO A 127 -6.17 9.93 11.37
CA PRO A 127 -5.33 9.18 12.31
C PRO A 127 -6.08 8.73 13.56
N ALA A 128 -7.02 9.54 14.06
CA ALA A 128 -7.84 9.20 15.22
C ALA A 128 -8.75 7.97 15.00
N ALA A 129 -9.14 7.68 13.76
CA ALA A 129 -10.01 6.55 13.44
C ALA A 129 -9.30 5.18 13.51
N VAL A 130 -7.96 5.17 13.46
CA VAL A 130 -7.16 3.93 13.47
C VAL A 130 -6.31 3.79 14.74
N ARG A 131 -6.27 4.82 15.59
CA ARG A 131 -5.57 4.74 16.88
C ARG A 131 -6.26 3.75 17.83
N GLY A 132 -5.45 2.91 18.48
CA GLY A 132 -5.95 1.90 19.41
C GLY A 132 -6.45 0.61 18.77
N LEU A 133 -6.47 0.51 17.44
CA LEU A 133 -6.72 -0.77 16.77
C LEU A 133 -5.54 -1.71 16.96
N ARG A 134 -5.82 -3.01 16.91
CA ARG A 134 -4.82 -4.06 16.71
C ARG A 134 -4.95 -4.55 15.28
N ALA A 135 -3.90 -4.43 14.48
CA ALA A 135 -3.96 -4.74 13.05
C ALA A 135 -2.95 -5.81 12.66
N LYS A 136 -3.38 -6.77 11.84
CA LYS A 136 -2.50 -7.76 11.20
C LYS A 136 -1.91 -7.22 9.90
N VAL A 137 -2.65 -6.34 9.25
CA VAL A 137 -2.19 -5.61 8.08
C VAL A 137 -2.85 -4.23 8.04
N ALA A 138 -2.10 -3.25 7.59
CA ALA A 138 -2.62 -1.93 7.24
C ALA A 138 -2.18 -1.59 5.81
N VAL A 139 -3.14 -1.27 4.96
CA VAL A 139 -2.92 -0.80 3.60
C VAL A 139 -3.29 0.67 3.51
N VAL A 140 -2.35 1.48 3.04
CA VAL A 140 -2.51 2.94 2.87
C VAL A 140 -2.36 3.26 1.40
N ASP A 141 -3.48 3.58 0.74
CA ASP A 141 -3.51 3.89 -0.69
C ASP A 141 -3.48 5.40 -0.93
N GLU A 142 -2.66 5.82 -1.89
CA GLU A 142 -2.44 7.22 -2.30
C GLU A 142 -1.91 8.10 -1.14
N LEU A 143 -0.92 7.61 -0.38
CA LEU A 143 -0.35 8.31 0.79
C LEU A 143 0.13 9.74 0.48
N ALA A 144 0.72 9.99 -0.70
CA ALA A 144 1.23 11.32 -1.07
C ALA A 144 0.16 12.41 -1.12
N PHE A 145 -1.12 12.02 -1.16
CA PHE A 145 -2.26 12.93 -1.27
C PHE A 145 -3.09 13.04 0.02
N PHE A 146 -2.57 12.53 1.15
CA PHE A 146 -3.28 12.58 2.43
C PHE A 146 -3.25 13.98 3.02
N THR A 147 -4.41 14.62 3.02
CA THR A 147 -4.64 15.93 3.62
C THR A 147 -5.84 15.90 4.56
N ALA A 148 -5.81 16.71 5.61
CA ALA A 148 -6.97 16.97 6.46
C ALA A 148 -7.97 17.90 5.74
N THR A 149 -9.15 18.06 6.32
CA THR A 149 -10.20 18.96 5.79
C THR A 149 -9.73 20.42 5.72
N ASP A 150 -8.78 20.81 6.56
CA ASP A 150 -8.14 22.14 6.59
C ASP A 150 -6.91 22.24 5.64
N GLY A 151 -6.67 21.22 4.82
CA GLY A 151 -5.56 21.18 3.86
C GLY A 151 -4.20 20.77 4.44
N ARG A 152 -4.08 20.49 5.74
CA ARG A 152 -2.80 20.08 6.34
C ARG A 152 -2.43 18.66 5.94
N PRO A 153 -1.13 18.37 5.70
CA PRO A 153 -0.66 17.01 5.45
C PRO A 153 -0.99 16.09 6.64
N GLN A 154 -1.51 14.90 6.34
CA GLN A 154 -1.87 13.87 7.33
C GLN A 154 -1.08 12.58 7.18
N ASP A 155 -0.22 12.48 6.18
CA ASP A 155 0.54 11.30 5.80
C ASP A 155 1.44 10.79 6.94
N VAL A 156 2.24 11.66 7.54
CA VAL A 156 3.15 11.32 8.65
C VAL A 156 2.36 10.87 9.89
N GLU A 157 1.29 11.60 10.24
CA GLU A 157 0.46 11.28 11.41
C GLU A 157 -0.32 9.97 11.22
N MET A 158 -0.74 9.64 9.98
CA MET A 158 -1.37 8.36 9.66
C MET A 158 -0.41 7.20 9.89
N LEU A 159 0.83 7.27 9.38
CA LEU A 159 1.83 6.24 9.61
C LEU A 159 2.20 6.09 11.10
N ARG A 160 2.28 7.22 11.83
CA ARG A 160 2.49 7.21 13.29
C ARG A 160 1.35 6.53 14.05
N ALA A 161 0.12 6.64 13.57
CA ALA A 161 -1.03 5.99 14.18
C ALA A 161 -1.10 4.48 13.87
N LEU A 162 -0.69 4.06 12.66
CA LEU A 162 -0.79 2.67 12.22
C LEU A 162 0.36 1.77 12.71
N ARG A 163 1.60 2.27 12.77
CA ARG A 163 2.75 1.45 13.17
C ARG A 163 2.60 0.81 14.55
N PRO A 164 2.13 1.48 15.61
CA PRO A 164 1.86 0.83 16.89
C PRO A 164 0.78 -0.25 16.82
N ALA A 165 -0.26 -0.05 15.98
CA ALA A 165 -1.33 -1.04 15.80
C ALA A 165 -0.83 -2.37 15.21
N LEU A 166 0.25 -2.33 14.44
CA LEU A 166 0.90 -3.48 13.79
C LEU A 166 1.98 -4.12 14.67
N ALA A 167 2.64 -3.33 15.51
CA ALA A 167 3.83 -3.76 16.25
C ALA A 167 3.55 -4.94 17.19
N THR A 168 2.39 -4.97 17.84
CA THR A 168 2.01 -6.02 18.82
C THR A 168 1.56 -7.32 18.17
N THR A 169 1.19 -7.28 16.89
CA THR A 169 0.67 -8.44 16.13
C THR A 169 1.69 -9.02 15.16
N GLY A 170 2.87 -8.38 15.05
CA GLY A 170 3.81 -8.66 13.95
C GLY A 170 3.18 -8.38 12.60
N GLY A 171 2.28 -7.41 12.54
CA GLY A 171 1.52 -7.08 11.34
C GLY A 171 2.33 -6.35 10.27
N LYS A 172 1.78 -6.27 9.06
CA LYS A 172 2.43 -5.74 7.87
C LYS A 172 1.84 -4.38 7.47
N LEU A 173 2.71 -3.39 7.21
CA LEU A 173 2.33 -2.09 6.65
C LEU A 173 2.60 -2.08 5.14
N VAL A 174 1.58 -1.80 4.35
CA VAL A 174 1.67 -1.67 2.89
C VAL A 174 1.24 -0.27 2.48
N VAL A 175 2.19 0.51 2.01
CA VAL A 175 1.98 1.87 1.53
C VAL A 175 2.07 1.89 0.01
N LEU A 176 1.13 2.52 -0.65
CA LEU A 176 1.18 2.72 -2.08
C LEU A 176 0.79 4.15 -2.44
N SER A 177 1.44 4.69 -3.46
CA SER A 177 1.09 5.98 -4.04
C SER A 177 1.78 6.19 -5.38
N SER A 178 1.19 7.03 -6.21
CA SER A 178 1.97 7.74 -7.21
C SER A 178 2.78 8.83 -6.52
N PRO A 179 4.04 9.06 -6.90
CA PRO A 179 4.83 10.12 -6.29
C PRO A 179 4.30 11.50 -6.71
N TYR A 180 4.51 12.48 -5.84
CA TYR A 180 4.16 13.86 -6.13
C TYR A 180 5.38 14.78 -5.91
N ALA A 181 5.48 15.44 -4.77
CA ALA A 181 6.57 16.33 -4.44
C ALA A 181 7.69 15.62 -3.66
N GLN A 182 8.88 16.18 -3.63
CA GLN A 182 10.01 15.72 -2.79
C GLN A 182 9.83 16.11 -1.32
N THR A 183 8.62 15.88 -0.79
CA THR A 183 8.23 16.18 0.60
C THR A 183 7.28 15.12 1.12
N GLY A 184 7.06 15.09 2.43
CA GLY A 184 6.12 14.19 3.08
C GLY A 184 6.64 12.78 3.32
N ALA A 185 5.76 11.94 3.87
CA ALA A 185 6.13 10.59 4.32
C ALA A 185 6.58 9.66 3.18
N LEU A 186 5.96 9.77 2.00
CA LEU A 186 6.32 8.94 0.84
C LEU A 186 7.74 9.23 0.36
N TRP A 187 8.11 10.50 0.25
CA TRP A 187 9.46 10.92 -0.11
C TRP A 187 10.49 10.47 0.92
N GLU A 188 10.19 10.65 2.21
CA GLU A 188 11.09 10.22 3.28
C GLU A 188 11.30 8.69 3.29
N LEU A 189 10.26 7.89 3.02
CA LEU A 189 10.38 6.43 2.87
C LEU A 189 11.30 6.09 1.70
N SER A 190 11.10 6.72 0.54
CA SER A 190 11.95 6.52 -0.63
C SER A 190 13.40 6.86 -0.33
N ARG A 191 13.66 8.08 0.14
CA ARG A 191 15.01 8.58 0.39
C ARG A 191 15.79 7.76 1.42
N ARG A 192 15.11 7.21 2.43
CA ARG A 192 15.76 6.46 3.51
C ARG A 192 15.97 4.98 3.20
N HIS A 193 15.13 4.39 2.37
CA HIS A 193 15.06 2.93 2.26
C HIS A 193 15.22 2.37 0.85
N HIS A 194 15.04 3.19 -0.22
CA HIS A 194 15.30 2.74 -1.58
C HIS A 194 16.79 2.47 -1.78
N GLY A 195 17.14 1.35 -2.39
CA GLY A 195 18.52 0.94 -2.60
C GLY A 195 19.30 0.50 -1.35
N ARG A 196 18.62 0.33 -0.20
CA ARG A 196 19.26 -0.04 1.07
C ARG A 196 19.08 -1.53 1.34
N ASP A 197 20.14 -2.31 1.17
CA ASP A 197 20.13 -3.77 1.40
C ASP A 197 19.84 -4.12 2.86
N ASP A 198 20.29 -3.30 3.82
CA ASP A 198 20.15 -3.46 5.26
C ASP A 198 18.77 -3.03 5.82
N SER A 199 17.89 -2.50 4.98
CA SER A 199 16.59 -1.99 5.43
C SER A 199 15.53 -3.08 5.55
N ALA A 200 14.79 -3.10 6.66
CA ALA A 200 13.59 -3.90 6.83
C ALA A 200 12.37 -3.33 6.08
N VAL A 201 12.48 -2.12 5.53
CA VAL A 201 11.45 -1.50 4.68
C VAL A 201 11.77 -1.80 3.21
N LEU A 202 10.85 -2.45 2.51
CA LEU A 202 10.97 -2.68 1.08
C LEU A 202 10.36 -1.50 0.32
N VAL A 203 11.19 -0.75 -0.41
CA VAL A 203 10.72 0.28 -1.34
C VAL A 203 10.81 -0.27 -2.76
N TRP A 204 9.66 -0.31 -3.44
CA TRP A 204 9.52 -0.69 -4.84
C TRP A 204 9.13 0.54 -5.65
N GLN A 205 9.98 0.98 -6.56
CA GLN A 205 9.71 2.10 -7.45
C GLN A 205 9.70 1.62 -8.91
N ALA A 206 8.61 1.89 -9.62
CA ALA A 206 8.45 1.42 -10.99
C ALA A 206 7.56 2.36 -11.81
N SER A 207 7.77 2.37 -13.13
CA SER A 207 6.85 3.02 -14.06
C SER A 207 5.53 2.27 -14.17
N ALA A 208 4.47 2.95 -14.65
CA ALA A 208 3.20 2.31 -14.91
C ALA A 208 3.31 1.24 -16.02
N PRO A 209 4.02 1.45 -17.15
CA PRO A 209 4.24 0.42 -18.17
C PRO A 209 4.98 -0.82 -17.68
N ASP A 210 5.98 -0.67 -16.79
CA ASP A 210 6.68 -1.83 -16.20
C ASP A 210 5.74 -2.73 -15.38
N MET A 211 4.78 -2.11 -14.70
CA MET A 211 3.81 -2.81 -13.87
C MET A 211 2.57 -3.29 -14.63
N ASN A 212 2.22 -2.61 -15.71
CA ASN A 212 1.04 -2.88 -16.53
C ASN A 212 1.36 -2.72 -18.03
N PRO A 213 1.82 -3.79 -18.68
CA PRO A 213 2.19 -3.75 -20.10
C PRO A 213 0.98 -3.62 -21.06
N THR A 214 -0.26 -3.59 -20.52
CA THR A 214 -1.47 -3.41 -21.35
C THR A 214 -1.83 -1.95 -21.59
N LEU A 215 -1.06 -0.99 -21.06
CA LEU A 215 -1.27 0.42 -21.29
C LEU A 215 -1.01 0.77 -22.76
N PRO A 216 -1.97 1.44 -23.45
CA PRO A 216 -1.80 1.79 -24.86
C PRO A 216 -0.65 2.79 -25.07
N ALA A 217 0.20 2.54 -26.06
CA ALA A 217 1.36 3.38 -26.33
C ALA A 217 0.96 4.81 -26.76
N ASP A 218 -0.11 4.95 -27.53
CA ASP A 218 -0.67 6.23 -27.97
C ASP A 218 -1.23 7.07 -26.80
N TYR A 219 -1.77 6.42 -25.77
CA TYR A 219 -2.18 7.08 -24.53
C TYR A 219 -0.97 7.65 -23.77
N LEU A 220 0.09 6.86 -23.65
CA LEU A 220 1.32 7.26 -22.97
C LEU A 220 2.01 8.43 -23.68
N GLU A 221 2.04 8.38 -25.00
CA GLU A 221 2.63 9.46 -25.83
C GLU A 221 1.86 10.76 -25.67
N ARG A 222 0.51 10.73 -25.78
CA ARG A 222 -0.31 11.92 -25.55
C ARG A 222 -0.09 12.51 -24.15
N MET A 223 -0.06 11.70 -23.11
CA MET A 223 0.23 12.20 -21.76
C MET A 223 1.60 12.87 -21.66
N ARG A 224 2.60 12.34 -22.36
CA ARG A 224 3.95 12.91 -22.41
C ARG A 224 3.99 14.26 -23.11
N GLU A 225 3.23 14.41 -24.19
CA GLU A 225 3.14 15.65 -24.95
C GLU A 225 2.33 16.72 -24.23
N ASP A 226 1.19 16.36 -23.63
CA ASP A 226 0.26 17.28 -22.99
C ASP A 226 0.84 17.86 -21.67
N ASP A 227 1.44 17.04 -20.81
CA ASP A 227 2.04 17.46 -19.54
C ASP A 227 3.23 16.56 -19.17
N PRO A 228 4.45 16.92 -19.58
CA PRO A 228 5.68 16.17 -19.29
C PRO A 228 5.96 16.01 -17.79
N GLU A 229 5.59 16.99 -16.95
CA GLU A 229 5.78 16.94 -15.50
C GLU A 229 4.81 15.94 -14.85
N ALA A 230 3.53 15.96 -15.25
CA ALA A 230 2.56 14.96 -14.82
C ALA A 230 2.96 13.56 -15.33
N TYR A 231 3.42 13.43 -16.57
CA TYR A 231 3.91 12.17 -17.12
C TYR A 231 5.02 11.56 -16.28
N ARG A 232 6.02 12.36 -15.86
CA ARG A 232 7.11 11.88 -14.99
C ARG A 232 6.59 11.32 -13.68
N SER A 233 5.67 12.01 -13.02
CA SER A 233 5.16 11.56 -11.72
C SER A 233 4.08 10.47 -11.84
N GLU A 234 3.12 10.64 -12.73
CA GLU A 234 1.95 9.77 -12.82
C GLU A 234 2.18 8.52 -13.66
N VAL A 235 3.14 8.55 -14.61
CA VAL A 235 3.47 7.40 -15.45
C VAL A 235 4.82 6.79 -15.08
N LEU A 236 5.89 7.59 -15.00
CA LEU A 236 7.22 7.06 -14.73
C LEU A 236 7.48 6.75 -13.25
N GLY A 237 6.64 7.21 -12.34
CA GLY A 237 6.82 6.99 -10.91
C GLY A 237 7.98 7.79 -10.31
N GLU A 238 8.24 9.00 -10.85
CA GLU A 238 9.31 9.89 -10.42
C GLU A 238 8.77 11.04 -9.57
N PHE A 239 9.47 11.43 -8.51
CA PHE A 239 9.11 12.61 -7.73
C PHE A 239 9.39 13.90 -8.51
N ARG A 240 8.46 14.86 -8.40
CA ARG A 240 8.64 16.19 -9.02
C ARG A 240 9.66 17.00 -8.25
N ALA A 241 10.68 17.51 -8.95
CA ALA A 241 11.60 18.49 -8.40
C ALA A 241 10.97 19.90 -8.45
N GLY A 242 11.10 20.69 -7.39
CA GLY A 242 10.73 22.11 -7.39
C GLY A 242 9.24 22.42 -7.15
N VAL A 243 8.42 21.45 -6.77
CA VAL A 243 7.10 21.77 -6.17
C VAL A 243 7.36 22.23 -4.74
N SER A 244 7.68 23.53 -4.57
CA SER A 244 7.64 24.16 -3.24
C SER A 244 6.18 24.15 -2.79
N THR A 245 5.94 23.63 -1.60
CA THR A 245 4.65 23.80 -0.94
C THR A 245 4.42 25.31 -0.74
N PHE A 246 3.40 25.86 -1.35
CA PHE A 246 2.96 27.26 -1.21
C PHE A 246 2.48 27.60 0.22
N PHE A 247 2.82 26.80 1.22
CA PHE A 247 2.32 26.87 2.60
C PHE A 247 3.40 26.95 3.68
N ASP A 248 4.62 27.34 3.33
CA ASP A 248 5.61 27.80 4.32
C ASP A 248 5.57 29.35 4.39
N ALA A 249 4.54 29.89 5.00
CA ALA A 249 4.50 31.26 5.49
C ALA A 249 3.59 31.34 6.73
#